data_b39fa738c34a5dbc1069cea3f98a5e5b
#
_entry.id   b39fa738c34a5dbc1069cea3f98a5e5b
#
_cell.length_a   1.000
_cell.length_b   1.000
_cell.length_c   1.000
_cell.angle_alpha   90.00
_cell.angle_beta   90.00
_cell.angle_gamma   90.00
#
_symmetry.space_group_name_H-M   'P 1'
#
loop_
_entity.id
_entity.type
_entity.pdbx_description
1 polymer ?
#
loop_
_entity_poly.entity_id
_entity_poly.type
_entity_poly.pdbx_seq_one_letter_code
_entity_poly.pdbx_strand_id
1 'polypeptide(L)'
;SVVWTIWADPSYSTALYTTTTDQDTKAETRTIDEAAMKEVCTQITLRLLSGDGESLDSVDTTSAEYQTQYQAVCDALSQNESSYQVLATKVNNAIKLSIEEYVKTYNKAHSKSGKSAGALEKILAKLGLGQQESDDGTPTVRKGRVSVSASKGFQRDYPYGRFAAAVLGFCNADGQGVYGLENSYESTLAGVNGRTITLRNAYGNAIADENATTYAAKDGSNLVLSLDVNIQEVVERYLNEAVAANTVENRGCAIVMNVKTGAILAMASKPDFDPNDPLDYSANLDYLNELVRAETELYGIYKKDENGNELKDANGNRILDEEGDYSGYFRDIQWKNKAITELYYPGSVFKVITSAMGVDSGLANINTTFTCAGAYGVAKETYHCAGHKA
;
A
#
# COMPACT_ATOMS: atom_id res chain seq x y z
N SER A 1 -14.06 -0.73 1.36
CA SER A 1 -14.68 -0.26 0.11
C SER A 1 -14.54 -1.28 -1.02
N VAL A 2 -15.43 -1.21 -2.02
CA VAL A 2 -15.35 -2.04 -3.24
C VAL A 2 -14.46 -1.35 -4.24
N VAL A 3 -13.46 -2.06 -4.73
CA VAL A 3 -12.53 -1.59 -5.76
C VAL A 3 -12.43 -2.61 -6.89
N TRP A 4 -11.84 -2.20 -8.00
CA TRP A 4 -11.69 -3.03 -9.17
C TRP A 4 -10.22 -3.11 -9.58
N THR A 5 -9.80 -4.29 -10.01
CA THR A 5 -8.56 -4.49 -10.75
C THR A 5 -8.90 -4.54 -12.23
N ILE A 6 -8.36 -3.62 -12.99
CA ILE A 6 -8.49 -3.58 -14.45
C ILE A 6 -7.33 -4.40 -15.02
N TRP A 7 -7.65 -5.36 -15.86
CA TRP A 7 -6.67 -6.22 -16.51
C TRP A 7 -7.01 -6.44 -17.97
N ALA A 8 -6.02 -6.73 -18.76
CA ALA A 8 -6.13 -7.01 -20.17
C ALA A 8 -5.73 -8.45 -20.49
N ASP A 9 -6.28 -8.94 -21.58
CA ASP A 9 -5.79 -10.14 -22.27
C ASP A 9 -5.17 -9.71 -23.60
N PRO A 10 -3.84 -9.44 -23.63
CA PRO A 10 -3.16 -9.03 -24.85
C PRO A 10 -3.21 -10.09 -25.94
N SER A 11 -3.21 -11.37 -25.59
CA SER A 11 -3.28 -12.47 -26.56
C SER A 11 -4.60 -12.44 -27.36
N TYR A 12 -5.67 -11.92 -26.76
CA TYR A 12 -6.99 -11.72 -27.36
C TYR A 12 -7.22 -10.32 -27.91
N SER A 13 -6.30 -9.37 -27.68
CA SER A 13 -6.41 -7.98 -28.12
C SER A 13 -5.95 -7.81 -29.57
N THR A 14 -6.62 -8.50 -30.49
CA THR A 14 -6.22 -8.61 -31.90
C THR A 14 -6.23 -7.28 -32.67
N ALA A 15 -6.89 -6.24 -32.16
CA ALA A 15 -6.88 -4.91 -32.79
C ALA A 15 -5.57 -4.16 -32.57
N LEU A 16 -4.74 -4.59 -31.61
CA LEU A 16 -3.47 -3.95 -31.29
C LEU A 16 -2.28 -4.53 -32.07
N TYR A 17 -2.52 -5.53 -32.90
CA TYR A 17 -1.47 -6.24 -33.62
C TYR A 17 -1.84 -6.49 -35.08
N THR A 18 -0.86 -6.42 -35.98
CA THR A 18 -0.92 -6.95 -37.34
C THR A 18 -0.35 -8.36 -37.32
N THR A 19 -1.07 -9.29 -37.93
CA THR A 19 -0.62 -10.69 -38.04
C THR A 19 -0.18 -10.97 -39.46
N THR A 20 1.07 -11.37 -39.63
CA THR A 20 1.62 -11.84 -40.90
C THR A 20 1.82 -13.35 -40.81
N THR A 21 1.39 -14.10 -41.84
CA THR A 21 1.56 -15.54 -41.93
C THR A 21 2.62 -15.84 -42.98
N ASP A 22 3.67 -16.50 -42.59
CA ASP A 22 4.67 -16.99 -43.53
C ASP A 22 4.05 -18.07 -44.43
N GLN A 23 4.19 -17.93 -45.73
CA GLN A 23 3.50 -18.82 -46.71
C GLN A 23 4.08 -20.22 -46.72
N ASP A 24 5.37 -20.38 -46.41
CA ASP A 24 6.08 -21.65 -46.49
C ASP A 24 5.97 -22.44 -45.18
N THR A 25 6.19 -21.75 -44.04
CA THR A 25 6.19 -22.39 -42.70
C THR A 25 4.83 -22.38 -42.02
N LYS A 26 3.86 -21.58 -42.53
CA LYS A 26 2.57 -21.30 -41.88
C LYS A 26 2.71 -20.66 -40.48
N ALA A 27 3.89 -20.18 -40.11
CA ALA A 27 4.12 -19.49 -38.86
C ALA A 27 3.42 -18.12 -38.88
N GLU A 28 2.70 -17.79 -37.79
CA GLU A 28 2.09 -16.50 -37.59
C GLU A 28 3.02 -15.61 -36.76
N THR A 29 3.34 -14.43 -37.28
CA THR A 29 4.08 -13.41 -36.55
C THR A 29 3.15 -12.24 -36.25
N ARG A 30 3.08 -11.82 -34.98
CA ARG A 30 2.31 -10.66 -34.53
C ARG A 30 3.24 -9.47 -34.34
N THR A 31 2.95 -8.39 -35.03
CA THR A 31 3.67 -7.10 -34.89
C THR A 31 2.72 -6.07 -34.29
N ILE A 32 3.21 -5.24 -33.38
CA ILE A 32 2.42 -4.17 -32.75
C ILE A 32 1.95 -3.17 -33.82
N ASP A 33 0.66 -2.86 -33.82
CA ASP A 33 0.11 -1.72 -34.55
C ASP A 33 0.28 -0.46 -33.67
N GLU A 34 1.33 0.30 -33.92
CA GLU A 34 1.74 1.43 -33.07
C GLU A 34 0.63 2.48 -32.91
N ALA A 35 -0.14 2.75 -33.96
CA ALA A 35 -1.19 3.75 -33.90
C ALA A 35 -2.39 3.25 -33.09
N ALA A 36 -2.79 1.98 -33.22
CA ALA A 36 -3.85 1.40 -32.41
C ALA A 36 -3.42 1.27 -30.95
N MET A 37 -2.18 0.86 -30.70
CA MET A 37 -1.61 0.77 -29.36
C MET A 37 -1.61 2.15 -28.69
N LYS A 38 -1.07 3.17 -29.34
CA LYS A 38 -1.05 4.55 -28.84
C LYS A 38 -2.45 5.06 -28.50
N GLU A 39 -3.42 4.84 -29.37
CA GLU A 39 -4.81 5.23 -29.14
C GLU A 39 -5.38 4.60 -27.89
N VAL A 40 -5.32 3.27 -27.79
CA VAL A 40 -5.90 2.52 -26.68
C VAL A 40 -5.20 2.83 -25.38
N CYS A 41 -3.86 2.89 -25.36
CA CYS A 41 -3.09 3.24 -24.16
C CYS A 41 -3.46 4.66 -23.68
N THR A 42 -3.54 5.65 -24.59
CA THR A 42 -3.95 7.02 -24.25
C THR A 42 -5.32 7.03 -23.60
N GLN A 43 -6.30 6.40 -24.21
CA GLN A 43 -7.69 6.43 -23.74
C GLN A 43 -7.91 5.69 -22.42
N ILE A 44 -7.18 4.61 -22.17
CA ILE A 44 -7.22 3.91 -20.89
C ILE A 44 -6.53 4.76 -19.81
N THR A 45 -5.34 5.30 -20.08
CA THR A 45 -4.58 6.12 -19.13
C THR A 45 -5.35 7.37 -18.71
N LEU A 46 -5.95 8.10 -19.66
CA LEU A 46 -6.77 9.26 -19.34
C LEU A 46 -7.91 8.92 -18.37
N ARG A 47 -8.59 7.79 -18.58
CA ARG A 47 -9.67 7.36 -17.70
C ARG A 47 -9.18 6.94 -16.32
N LEU A 48 -8.04 6.28 -16.25
CA LEU A 48 -7.44 5.89 -14.97
C LEU A 48 -7.07 7.10 -14.10
N LEU A 49 -6.62 8.19 -14.72
CA LEU A 49 -6.14 9.39 -14.03
C LEU A 49 -7.20 10.49 -13.86
N SER A 50 -8.35 10.40 -14.52
CA SER A 50 -9.42 11.42 -14.44
C SER A 50 -10.16 11.45 -13.11
N GLY A 51 -9.97 10.43 -12.25
CA GLY A 51 -10.65 10.30 -10.95
C GLY A 51 -12.11 9.87 -11.04
N ASP A 52 -12.86 10.33 -12.02
CA ASP A 52 -14.28 10.01 -12.29
C ASP A 52 -14.48 9.14 -13.55
N GLY A 53 -13.47 8.98 -14.37
CA GLY A 53 -13.51 8.27 -15.65
C GLY A 53 -14.12 9.07 -16.80
N GLU A 54 -14.60 10.29 -16.56
CA GLU A 54 -15.32 11.13 -17.54
C GLU A 54 -14.61 12.44 -17.86
N SER A 55 -13.98 13.07 -16.87
CA SER A 55 -13.31 14.38 -16.99
C SER A 55 -11.92 14.27 -17.65
N LEU A 56 -11.85 13.67 -18.83
CA LEU A 56 -10.57 13.34 -19.50
C LEU A 56 -9.72 14.57 -19.84
N ASP A 57 -10.36 15.72 -20.13
CA ASP A 57 -9.67 16.97 -20.46
C ASP A 57 -8.97 17.60 -19.24
N SER A 58 -9.29 17.14 -18.02
CA SER A 58 -8.64 17.60 -16.79
C SER A 58 -7.28 16.96 -16.54
N VAL A 59 -6.94 15.89 -17.25
CA VAL A 59 -5.70 15.15 -17.08
C VAL A 59 -4.55 15.85 -17.80
N ASP A 60 -3.52 16.23 -17.04
CA ASP A 60 -2.29 16.78 -17.63
C ASP A 60 -1.44 15.68 -18.25
N THR A 61 -1.52 15.58 -19.58
CA THR A 61 -0.77 14.56 -20.34
C THR A 61 0.75 14.81 -20.39
N THR A 62 1.22 15.94 -19.88
CA THR A 62 2.66 16.25 -19.77
C THR A 62 3.25 15.88 -18.42
N SER A 63 2.41 15.54 -17.43
CA SER A 63 2.84 15.18 -16.08
C SER A 63 3.64 13.88 -16.05
N ALA A 64 4.55 13.77 -15.09
CA ALA A 64 5.32 12.54 -14.85
C ALA A 64 4.41 11.37 -14.49
N GLU A 65 3.32 11.63 -13.77
CA GLU A 65 2.31 10.64 -13.40
C GLU A 65 1.64 10.05 -14.63
N TYR A 66 1.20 10.91 -15.57
CA TYR A 66 0.61 10.45 -16.84
C TYR A 66 1.60 9.60 -17.63
N GLN A 67 2.84 10.06 -17.80
CA GLN A 67 3.85 9.35 -18.58
C GLN A 67 4.16 7.96 -17.96
N THR A 68 4.26 7.88 -16.65
CA THR A 68 4.49 6.62 -15.94
C THR A 68 3.33 5.65 -16.13
N GLN A 69 2.10 6.11 -15.92
CA GLN A 69 0.90 5.27 -16.08
C GLN A 69 0.69 4.85 -17.53
N TYR A 70 0.93 5.77 -18.48
CA TYR A 70 0.84 5.48 -19.91
C TYR A 70 1.82 4.38 -20.32
N GLN A 71 3.08 4.50 -19.89
CA GLN A 71 4.10 3.48 -20.18
C GLN A 71 3.71 2.11 -19.60
N ALA A 72 3.24 2.09 -18.36
CA ALA A 72 2.80 0.86 -17.71
C ALA A 72 1.64 0.16 -18.46
N VAL A 73 0.67 0.95 -18.94
CA VAL A 73 -0.44 0.41 -19.75
C VAL A 73 0.04 -0.12 -21.10
N CYS A 74 0.95 0.61 -21.76
CA CYS A 74 1.53 0.17 -23.04
C CYS A 74 2.35 -1.10 -22.88
N ASP A 75 3.20 -1.18 -21.86
CA ASP A 75 4.03 -2.36 -21.56
C ASP A 75 3.16 -3.59 -21.33
N ALA A 76 2.11 -3.44 -20.52
CA ALA A 76 1.17 -4.52 -20.23
C ALA A 76 0.44 -5.00 -21.51
N LEU A 77 -0.04 -4.09 -22.34
CA LEU A 77 -0.74 -4.43 -23.58
C LEU A 77 0.19 -5.00 -24.67
N SER A 78 1.49 -4.73 -24.57
CA SER A 78 2.50 -5.23 -25.52
C SER A 78 2.89 -6.71 -25.30
N GLN A 79 2.47 -7.32 -24.19
CA GLN A 79 2.76 -8.73 -23.86
C GLN A 79 1.85 -9.70 -24.64
N ASN A 80 2.03 -9.76 -25.95
CA ASN A 80 1.11 -10.42 -26.90
C ASN A 80 0.86 -11.93 -26.68
N GLU A 81 1.68 -12.61 -25.88
CA GLU A 81 1.52 -14.02 -25.51
C GLU A 81 0.82 -14.20 -24.16
N SER A 82 0.66 -13.13 -23.40
CA SER A 82 0.01 -13.17 -22.09
C SER A 82 -1.50 -13.08 -22.20
N SER A 83 -2.20 -13.92 -21.43
CA SER A 83 -3.66 -13.87 -21.30
C SER A 83 -4.13 -13.05 -20.09
N TYR A 84 -3.21 -12.53 -19.29
CA TYR A 84 -3.53 -11.71 -18.12
C TYR A 84 -2.43 -10.72 -17.82
N GLN A 85 -2.73 -9.43 -17.97
CA GLN A 85 -1.85 -8.32 -17.60
C GLN A 85 -2.63 -7.26 -16.85
N VAL A 86 -2.18 -6.90 -15.65
CA VAL A 86 -2.82 -5.88 -14.82
C VAL A 86 -2.50 -4.50 -15.37
N LEU A 87 -3.53 -3.69 -15.62
CA LEU A 87 -3.40 -2.30 -16.06
C LEU A 87 -3.48 -1.32 -14.90
N ALA A 88 -4.34 -1.60 -13.92
CA ALA A 88 -4.48 -0.81 -12.71
C ALA A 88 -5.20 -1.62 -11.60
N THR A 89 -4.87 -1.30 -10.36
CA THR A 89 -5.51 -1.85 -9.17
C THR A 89 -6.24 -0.75 -8.39
N LYS A 90 -7.09 -1.11 -7.46
CA LYS A 90 -7.82 -0.18 -6.57
C LYS A 90 -8.68 0.85 -7.32
N VAL A 91 -9.12 0.53 -8.52
CA VAL A 91 -9.91 1.43 -9.37
C VAL A 91 -11.35 1.53 -8.85
N ASN A 92 -11.91 2.74 -8.82
CA ASN A 92 -13.29 2.95 -8.43
C ASN A 92 -14.28 2.49 -9.52
N ASN A 93 -15.56 2.39 -9.16
CA ASN A 93 -16.57 1.89 -10.08
C ASN A 93 -16.85 2.82 -11.28
N ALA A 94 -16.68 4.13 -11.13
CA ALA A 94 -16.92 5.08 -12.23
C ALA A 94 -15.86 4.92 -13.31
N ILE A 95 -14.59 4.89 -12.93
CA ILE A 95 -13.46 4.64 -13.85
C ILE A 95 -13.61 3.28 -14.54
N LYS A 96 -13.95 2.22 -13.78
CA LYS A 96 -14.21 0.88 -14.31
C LYS A 96 -15.27 0.90 -15.41
N LEU A 97 -16.42 1.52 -15.16
CA LEU A 97 -17.52 1.63 -16.12
C LEU A 97 -17.11 2.41 -17.36
N SER A 98 -16.38 3.51 -17.19
CA SER A 98 -15.88 4.33 -18.30
C SER A 98 -14.92 3.54 -19.21
N ILE A 99 -14.02 2.75 -18.65
CA ILE A 99 -13.10 1.89 -19.42
C ILE A 99 -13.89 0.81 -20.16
N GLU A 100 -14.83 0.14 -19.50
CA GLU A 100 -15.66 -0.90 -20.13
C GLU A 100 -16.49 -0.34 -21.29
N GLU A 101 -17.06 0.85 -21.14
CA GLU A 101 -17.82 1.52 -22.19
C GLU A 101 -16.93 1.93 -23.37
N TYR A 102 -15.74 2.49 -23.09
CA TYR A 102 -14.75 2.77 -24.12
C TYR A 102 -14.38 1.51 -24.91
N VAL A 103 -13.98 0.45 -24.24
CA VAL A 103 -13.58 -0.81 -24.89
C VAL A 103 -14.74 -1.43 -25.69
N LYS A 104 -15.95 -1.39 -25.17
CA LYS A 104 -17.15 -1.83 -25.88
C LYS A 104 -17.38 -1.03 -27.17
N THR A 105 -17.24 0.28 -27.09
CA THR A 105 -17.42 1.18 -28.22
C THR A 105 -16.32 0.99 -29.28
N TYR A 106 -15.07 0.90 -28.82
CA TYR A 106 -13.91 0.59 -29.67
C TYR A 106 -14.12 -0.74 -30.41
N ASN A 107 -14.47 -1.80 -29.70
CA ASN A 107 -14.71 -3.13 -30.28
C ASN A 107 -15.88 -3.14 -31.26
N LYS A 108 -16.94 -2.37 -31.00
CA LYS A 108 -18.07 -2.22 -31.92
C LYS A 108 -17.64 -1.52 -33.21
N ALA A 109 -16.79 -0.49 -33.12
CA ALA A 109 -16.25 0.24 -34.27
C ALA A 109 -15.36 -0.65 -35.14
N HIS A 110 -14.59 -1.54 -34.54
CA HIS A 110 -13.62 -2.40 -35.21
C HIS A 110 -14.14 -3.84 -35.49
N SER A 111 -15.43 -4.10 -35.28
CA SER A 111 -16.03 -5.40 -35.55
C SER A 111 -16.18 -5.67 -37.05
N LYS A 112 -16.12 -6.96 -37.45
CA LYS A 112 -16.21 -7.42 -38.84
C LYS A 112 -17.57 -7.14 -39.52
N SER A 113 -18.56 -6.58 -38.86
CA SER A 113 -19.92 -6.35 -39.36
C SER A 113 -20.03 -4.97 -40.01
N GLY A 114 -19.55 -4.87 -41.22
CA GLY A 114 -19.63 -3.66 -42.03
C GLY A 114 -21.01 -3.39 -42.60
N LYS A 115 -21.94 -2.78 -41.89
CA LYS A 115 -23.17 -2.16 -42.43
C LYS A 115 -23.55 -0.82 -41.83
N SER A 116 -22.66 -0.12 -41.17
CA SER A 116 -22.98 1.19 -40.58
C SER A 116 -21.78 2.13 -40.51
N ALA A 117 -21.03 2.30 -41.59
CA ALA A 117 -19.86 3.20 -41.62
C ALA A 117 -20.22 4.66 -41.29
N GLY A 118 -21.29 5.21 -41.81
CA GLY A 118 -21.57 6.63 -41.68
C GLY A 118 -22.09 7.11 -40.28
N ALA A 119 -22.65 6.22 -39.44
CA ALA A 119 -23.02 6.56 -38.07
C ALA A 119 -21.85 6.40 -37.14
N LEU A 120 -20.94 5.44 -37.41
CA LEU A 120 -19.73 5.16 -36.68
C LEU A 120 -18.67 6.27 -36.84
N GLU A 121 -18.48 6.82 -38.03
CA GLU A 121 -17.59 7.95 -38.29
C GLU A 121 -17.92 9.17 -37.41
N LYS A 122 -19.21 9.45 -37.19
CA LYS A 122 -19.65 10.54 -36.33
C LYS A 122 -19.38 10.26 -34.83
N ILE A 123 -19.40 8.99 -34.41
CA ILE A 123 -19.09 8.59 -33.04
C ILE A 123 -17.57 8.60 -32.81
N LEU A 124 -16.78 8.11 -33.76
CA LEU A 124 -15.32 8.13 -33.72
C LEU A 124 -14.76 9.56 -33.71
N ALA A 125 -15.33 10.45 -34.53
CA ALA A 125 -14.97 11.87 -34.54
C ALA A 125 -15.31 12.60 -33.23
N LYS A 126 -16.41 12.21 -32.55
CA LYS A 126 -16.76 12.74 -31.23
C LYS A 126 -15.87 12.24 -30.10
N LEU A 127 -15.27 11.08 -30.26
CA LEU A 127 -14.38 10.44 -29.26
C LEU A 127 -12.91 10.82 -29.50
N GLY A 128 -12.59 11.65 -30.49
CA GLY A 128 -11.22 12.01 -30.84
C GLY A 128 -10.39 10.85 -31.41
N LEU A 129 -11.06 9.81 -31.91
CA LEU A 129 -10.41 8.60 -32.44
C LEU A 129 -10.04 8.88 -33.90
N GLY A 130 -8.74 9.07 -34.19
CA GLY A 130 -8.22 9.40 -35.51
C GLY A 130 -8.45 8.30 -36.52
N GLN A 131 -8.80 8.70 -37.75
CA GLN A 131 -8.81 7.85 -38.92
C GLN A 131 -7.37 7.68 -39.42
N GLN A 132 -6.96 6.45 -39.69
CA GLN A 132 -5.73 6.21 -40.43
C GLN A 132 -6.10 6.21 -41.92
N GLU A 133 -5.52 7.13 -42.69
CA GLU A 133 -5.65 7.14 -44.13
C GLU A 133 -4.79 6.02 -44.72
N SER A 134 -5.36 5.26 -45.66
CA SER A 134 -4.59 4.38 -46.55
C SER A 134 -3.80 5.20 -47.57
N ASP A 135 -2.76 4.62 -48.18
CA ASP A 135 -1.95 5.29 -49.20
C ASP A 135 -2.77 5.85 -50.38
N ASP A 136 -4.03 5.43 -50.53
CA ASP A 136 -4.98 5.89 -51.54
C ASP A 136 -6.02 6.91 -51.00
N GLY A 137 -5.87 7.35 -49.73
CA GLY A 137 -6.77 8.33 -49.13
C GLY A 137 -8.12 7.76 -48.64
N THR A 138 -8.32 6.44 -48.68
CA THR A 138 -9.55 5.82 -48.17
C THR A 138 -9.42 5.48 -46.67
N PRO A 139 -10.41 5.81 -45.81
CA PRO A 139 -10.37 5.46 -44.40
C PRO A 139 -10.42 3.94 -44.22
N THR A 140 -9.37 3.36 -43.63
CA THR A 140 -9.35 1.95 -43.29
C THR A 140 -9.78 1.72 -41.84
N VAL A 141 -10.86 0.99 -41.65
CA VAL A 141 -11.29 0.55 -40.31
C VAL A 141 -10.52 -0.71 -39.96
N ARG A 142 -9.73 -0.66 -38.89
CA ARG A 142 -9.01 -1.79 -38.35
C ARG A 142 -9.97 -2.87 -37.88
N LYS A 143 -9.70 -4.13 -38.25
CA LYS A 143 -10.50 -5.26 -37.83
C LYS A 143 -9.84 -5.93 -36.66
N GLY A 144 -10.56 -6.00 -35.56
CA GLY A 144 -10.05 -6.65 -34.36
C GLY A 144 -10.84 -6.26 -33.13
N ARG A 145 -10.35 -6.68 -31.98
CA ARG A 145 -10.91 -6.29 -30.68
C ARG A 145 -9.80 -6.06 -29.67
N VAL A 146 -10.10 -5.26 -28.65
CA VAL A 146 -9.32 -5.12 -27.44
C VAL A 146 -10.02 -5.88 -26.32
N SER A 147 -9.28 -6.67 -25.57
CA SER A 147 -9.80 -7.47 -24.45
C SER A 147 -9.31 -6.84 -23.14
N VAL A 148 -10.18 -6.08 -22.51
CA VAL A 148 -9.97 -5.51 -21.16
C VAL A 148 -11.17 -5.90 -20.32
N SER A 149 -10.90 -6.31 -19.09
CA SER A 149 -11.89 -6.77 -18.13
C SER A 149 -11.59 -6.21 -16.74
N ALA A 150 -12.57 -6.32 -15.85
CA ALA A 150 -12.42 -5.88 -14.47
C ALA A 150 -12.80 -7.00 -13.50
N SER A 151 -11.96 -7.19 -12.50
CA SER A 151 -12.20 -8.11 -11.39
C SER A 151 -12.55 -7.31 -10.14
N LYS A 152 -13.62 -7.70 -9.47
CA LYS A 152 -14.05 -7.06 -8.21
C LYS A 152 -13.12 -7.47 -7.08
N GLY A 153 -12.65 -6.48 -6.33
CA GLY A 153 -11.89 -6.67 -5.11
C GLY A 153 -12.47 -5.86 -3.96
N PHE A 154 -11.87 -6.03 -2.80
CA PHE A 154 -12.19 -5.26 -1.60
C PHE A 154 -10.90 -4.61 -1.09
N GLN A 155 -11.01 -3.36 -0.69
CA GLN A 155 -9.93 -2.64 -0.03
C GLN A 155 -10.36 -2.32 1.40
N ARG A 156 -9.46 -2.53 2.35
CA ARG A 156 -9.63 -2.02 3.70
C ARG A 156 -9.55 -0.50 3.66
N ASP A 157 -10.46 0.16 4.35
CA ASP A 157 -10.57 1.62 4.40
C ASP A 157 -10.42 2.10 5.84
N TYR A 158 -9.58 3.08 6.06
CA TYR A 158 -9.28 3.66 7.38
C TYR A 158 -9.76 5.12 7.38
N PRO A 159 -11.05 5.36 7.67
CA PRO A 159 -11.69 6.66 7.45
C PRO A 159 -11.11 7.79 8.32
N TYR A 160 -10.39 7.46 9.38
CA TYR A 160 -9.73 8.42 10.25
C TYR A 160 -8.23 8.62 9.91
N GLY A 161 -7.74 8.10 8.80
CA GLY A 161 -6.35 8.23 8.35
C GLY A 161 -5.36 7.76 9.41
N ARG A 162 -4.47 8.63 9.85
CA ARG A 162 -3.38 8.33 10.80
C ARG A 162 -3.81 7.99 12.22
N PHE A 163 -5.10 8.15 12.56
CA PHE A 163 -5.65 7.90 13.88
C PHE A 163 -5.43 6.45 14.31
N ALA A 164 -4.81 6.24 15.47
CA ALA A 164 -4.46 4.95 16.05
C ALA A 164 -3.69 4.00 15.11
N ALA A 165 -3.02 4.53 14.07
CA ALA A 165 -2.40 3.76 12.99
C ALA A 165 -1.46 2.67 13.49
N ALA A 166 -0.58 2.98 14.45
CA ALA A 166 0.37 2.02 15.01
C ALA A 166 -0.30 0.87 15.81
N VAL A 167 -1.55 1.07 16.26
CA VAL A 167 -2.35 0.03 16.93
C VAL A 167 -3.15 -0.75 15.93
N LEU A 168 -3.90 -0.07 15.06
CA LEU A 168 -4.74 -0.72 14.05
C LEU A 168 -3.91 -1.51 13.05
N GLY A 169 -2.80 -0.94 12.61
CA GLY A 169 -2.02 -1.51 11.51
C GLY A 169 -2.69 -1.29 10.16
N PHE A 170 -2.37 -2.14 9.20
CA PHE A 170 -2.92 -2.06 7.84
C PHE A 170 -2.95 -3.43 7.16
N CYS A 171 -3.74 -3.50 6.08
CA CYS A 171 -3.79 -4.64 5.19
C CYS A 171 -3.04 -4.36 3.88
N ASN A 172 -2.50 -5.42 3.26
CA ASN A 172 -1.95 -5.35 1.91
C ASN A 172 -3.05 -5.26 0.83
N ALA A 173 -2.64 -5.23 -0.43
CA ALA A 173 -3.55 -5.17 -1.58
C ALA A 173 -4.47 -6.40 -1.69
N ASP A 174 -4.09 -7.54 -1.13
CA ASP A 174 -4.86 -8.77 -1.11
C ASP A 174 -5.86 -8.82 0.08
N GLY A 175 -5.89 -7.77 0.91
CA GLY A 175 -6.73 -7.67 2.09
C GLY A 175 -6.21 -8.43 3.31
N GLN A 176 -4.96 -8.90 3.28
CA GLN A 176 -4.32 -9.59 4.40
C GLN A 176 -3.70 -8.57 5.35
N GLY A 177 -3.90 -8.76 6.66
CA GLY A 177 -3.29 -7.93 7.69
C GLY A 177 -1.77 -8.08 7.73
N VAL A 178 -1.05 -6.95 7.62
CA VAL A 178 0.42 -6.91 7.61
C VAL A 178 0.97 -6.49 8.97
N TYR A 179 0.30 -5.54 9.63
CA TYR A 179 0.74 -4.95 10.87
C TYR A 179 -0.40 -4.74 11.87
N GLY A 180 -0.07 -4.50 13.14
CA GLY A 180 -1.01 -4.15 14.21
C GLY A 180 -2.11 -5.18 14.44
N LEU A 181 -3.30 -4.70 14.81
CA LEU A 181 -4.47 -5.55 15.07
C LEU A 181 -4.98 -6.24 13.81
N GLU A 182 -4.84 -5.62 12.63
CA GLU A 182 -5.18 -6.25 11.35
C GLU A 182 -4.42 -7.56 11.15
N ASN A 183 -3.12 -7.58 11.45
CA ASN A 183 -2.32 -8.81 11.38
C ASN A 183 -2.61 -9.76 12.55
N SER A 184 -2.67 -9.23 13.77
CA SER A 184 -2.82 -10.08 14.98
C SER A 184 -4.16 -10.80 15.03
N TYR A 185 -5.20 -10.22 14.45
CA TYR A 185 -6.56 -10.75 14.40
C TYR A 185 -7.02 -11.12 12.99
N GLU A 186 -6.07 -11.30 12.05
CA GLU A 186 -6.35 -11.68 10.65
C GLU A 186 -7.36 -12.85 10.57
N SER A 187 -7.16 -13.92 11.31
CA SER A 187 -8.04 -15.09 11.32
C SER A 187 -9.47 -14.81 11.78
N THR A 188 -9.68 -13.70 12.50
CA THR A 188 -10.99 -13.26 13.00
C THR A 188 -11.63 -12.25 12.06
N LEU A 189 -10.83 -11.33 11.53
CA LEU A 189 -11.26 -10.23 10.68
C LEU A 189 -11.47 -10.68 9.22
N ALA A 190 -10.61 -11.56 8.73
CA ALA A 190 -10.74 -12.11 7.39
C ALA A 190 -11.94 -13.04 7.30
N GLY A 191 -12.74 -12.86 6.27
CA GLY A 191 -13.79 -13.80 5.92
C GLY A 191 -13.24 -15.02 5.19
N VAL A 192 -14.13 -15.85 4.71
CA VAL A 192 -13.81 -16.96 3.83
C VAL A 192 -14.41 -16.69 2.46
N ASN A 193 -13.57 -16.62 1.45
CA ASN A 193 -14.04 -16.43 0.08
C ASN A 193 -14.95 -17.56 -0.36
N GLY A 194 -16.09 -17.22 -0.96
CA GLY A 194 -16.92 -18.20 -1.64
C GLY A 194 -16.20 -18.82 -2.84
N ARG A 195 -16.53 -20.05 -3.16
CA ARG A 195 -15.98 -20.74 -4.33
C ARG A 195 -17.05 -21.56 -5.04
N THR A 196 -16.97 -21.58 -6.36
CA THR A 196 -17.80 -22.47 -7.17
C THR A 196 -16.90 -23.47 -7.86
N ILE A 197 -17.18 -24.75 -7.66
CA ILE A 197 -16.51 -25.86 -8.34
C ILE A 197 -17.38 -26.24 -9.52
N THR A 198 -16.87 -26.09 -10.74
CA THR A 198 -17.58 -26.41 -11.97
C THR A 198 -16.61 -26.98 -13.01
N LEU A 199 -17.13 -27.80 -13.92
CA LEU A 199 -16.35 -28.26 -15.06
C LEU A 199 -16.16 -27.15 -16.08
N ARG A 200 -14.99 -27.12 -16.70
CA ARG A 200 -14.66 -26.17 -17.78
C ARG A 200 -14.28 -26.93 -19.04
N ASN A 201 -14.66 -26.39 -20.19
CA ASN A 201 -14.21 -26.92 -21.47
C ASN A 201 -12.74 -26.56 -21.76
N ALA A 202 -12.16 -27.08 -22.84
CA ALA A 202 -10.79 -26.80 -23.25
C ALA A 202 -10.50 -25.29 -23.52
N TYR A 203 -11.53 -24.48 -23.69
CA TYR A 203 -11.44 -23.02 -23.90
C TYR A 203 -11.65 -22.24 -22.59
N GLY A 204 -11.72 -22.92 -21.43
CA GLY A 204 -11.87 -22.26 -20.13
C GLY A 204 -13.31 -21.82 -19.78
N ASN A 205 -14.30 -22.06 -20.65
CA ASN A 205 -15.68 -21.69 -20.38
C ASN A 205 -16.33 -22.72 -19.45
N ALA A 206 -17.13 -22.25 -18.48
CA ALA A 206 -17.92 -23.14 -17.64
C ALA A 206 -18.92 -23.94 -18.49
N ILE A 207 -18.93 -25.24 -18.29
CA ILE A 207 -19.95 -26.12 -18.87
C ILE A 207 -21.14 -26.11 -17.92
N ALA A 208 -22.35 -26.07 -18.45
CA ALA A 208 -23.56 -26.24 -17.64
C ALA A 208 -23.49 -27.63 -16.96
N ASP A 209 -23.23 -27.63 -15.67
CA ASP A 209 -23.01 -28.83 -14.87
C ASP A 209 -24.03 -28.82 -13.73
N GLU A 210 -24.93 -29.84 -13.76
CA GLU A 210 -25.92 -30.05 -12.70
C GLU A 210 -25.27 -30.36 -11.33
N ASN A 211 -23.97 -30.71 -11.34
CA ASN A 211 -23.18 -31.01 -10.15
C ASN A 211 -22.32 -29.84 -9.70
N ALA A 212 -22.47 -28.63 -10.30
CA ALA A 212 -21.74 -27.45 -9.85
C ALA A 212 -22.05 -27.16 -8.37
N THR A 213 -21.01 -27.22 -7.54
CA THR A 213 -21.15 -26.96 -6.10
C THR A 213 -20.65 -25.56 -5.79
N THR A 214 -21.55 -24.75 -5.23
CA THR A 214 -21.21 -23.37 -4.78
C THR A 214 -21.16 -23.33 -3.26
N TYR A 215 -20.01 -22.91 -2.73
CA TYR A 215 -19.82 -22.55 -1.33
C TYR A 215 -19.96 -21.03 -1.19
N ALA A 216 -20.92 -20.59 -0.37
CA ALA A 216 -21.13 -19.17 -0.13
C ALA A 216 -19.92 -18.54 0.60
N ALA A 217 -19.63 -17.28 0.31
CA ALA A 217 -18.69 -16.50 1.11
C ALA A 217 -19.19 -16.36 2.55
N LYS A 218 -18.26 -16.30 3.49
CA LYS A 218 -18.55 -16.05 4.92
C LYS A 218 -17.79 -14.80 5.35
N ASP A 219 -18.53 -13.81 5.85
CA ASP A 219 -17.94 -12.57 6.35
C ASP A 219 -17.07 -12.81 7.59
N GLY A 220 -16.04 -12.00 7.74
CA GLY A 220 -15.24 -11.93 8.96
C GLY A 220 -16.02 -11.32 10.13
N SER A 221 -15.44 -11.41 11.31
CA SER A 221 -16.04 -10.85 12.53
C SER A 221 -15.58 -9.41 12.77
N ASN A 222 -16.36 -8.65 13.53
CA ASN A 222 -15.96 -7.32 13.98
C ASN A 222 -15.11 -7.41 15.24
N LEU A 223 -14.14 -6.52 15.37
CA LEU A 223 -13.32 -6.34 16.56
C LEU A 223 -13.74 -5.04 17.25
N VAL A 224 -14.16 -5.13 18.51
CA VAL A 224 -14.52 -3.99 19.36
C VAL A 224 -13.35 -3.71 20.30
N LEU A 225 -12.79 -2.51 20.23
CA LEU A 225 -11.62 -2.10 21.00
C LEU A 225 -12.04 -1.33 22.25
N SER A 226 -11.17 -1.32 23.26
CA SER A 226 -11.31 -0.48 24.46
C SER A 226 -10.82 0.96 24.24
N LEU A 227 -10.25 1.27 23.07
CA LEU A 227 -9.80 2.62 22.74
C LEU A 227 -10.98 3.58 22.72
N ASP A 228 -10.82 4.70 23.43
CA ASP A 228 -11.76 5.81 23.41
C ASP A 228 -11.30 6.84 22.36
N VAL A 229 -12.16 7.12 21.38
CA VAL A 229 -11.81 8.00 20.24
C VAL A 229 -11.40 9.39 20.72
N ASN A 230 -12.08 9.97 21.71
CA ASN A 230 -11.77 11.32 22.19
C ASN A 230 -10.45 11.35 22.96
N ILE A 231 -10.20 10.33 23.81
CA ILE A 231 -8.94 10.23 24.57
C ILE A 231 -7.77 9.99 23.60
N GLN A 232 -7.93 9.11 22.64
CA GLN A 232 -6.92 8.81 21.63
C GLN A 232 -6.54 10.07 20.82
N GLU A 233 -7.52 10.83 20.35
CA GLU A 233 -7.30 12.08 19.59
C GLU A 233 -6.50 13.10 20.42
N VAL A 234 -6.88 13.29 21.67
CA VAL A 234 -6.19 14.21 22.59
C VAL A 234 -4.73 13.76 22.82
N VAL A 235 -4.53 12.45 23.04
CA VAL A 235 -3.20 11.89 23.26
C VAL A 235 -2.32 12.04 22.03
N GLU A 236 -2.82 11.74 20.84
CA GLU A 236 -2.07 11.88 19.59
C GLU A 236 -1.67 13.33 19.32
N ARG A 237 -2.59 14.26 19.50
CA ARG A 237 -2.33 15.68 19.32
C ARG A 237 -1.22 16.17 20.23
N TYR A 238 -1.34 15.92 21.54
CA TYR A 238 -0.33 16.38 22.51
C TYR A 238 0.99 15.64 22.38
N LEU A 239 0.99 14.37 22.00
CA LEU A 239 2.22 13.65 21.71
C LEU A 239 2.94 14.25 20.50
N ASN A 240 2.22 14.64 19.46
CA ASN A 240 2.76 15.30 18.27
C ASN A 240 3.43 16.64 18.65
N GLU A 241 2.70 17.46 19.42
CA GLU A 241 3.22 18.74 19.93
C GLU A 241 4.47 18.56 20.80
N ALA A 242 4.45 17.54 21.68
CA ALA A 242 5.57 17.24 22.57
C ALA A 242 6.82 16.77 21.80
N VAL A 243 6.66 15.91 20.82
CA VAL A 243 7.76 15.41 19.97
C VAL A 243 8.39 16.57 19.20
N ALA A 244 7.57 17.43 18.59
CA ALA A 244 8.05 18.58 17.84
C ALA A 244 8.73 19.64 18.74
N ALA A 245 8.17 19.92 19.93
CA ALA A 245 8.69 20.97 20.82
C ALA A 245 9.98 20.59 21.55
N ASN A 246 10.26 19.29 21.73
CA ASN A 246 11.36 18.82 22.57
C ASN A 246 12.50 18.17 21.78
N THR A 247 12.53 18.30 20.47
CA THR A 247 13.57 17.71 19.60
C THR A 247 13.83 16.25 19.98
N VAL A 248 12.76 15.44 19.94
CA VAL A 248 12.84 14.04 20.38
C VAL A 248 13.64 13.24 19.35
N GLU A 249 14.81 12.74 19.75
CA GLU A 249 15.74 12.02 18.87
C GLU A 249 15.25 10.64 18.48
N ASN A 250 14.57 9.93 19.36
CA ASN A 250 14.14 8.55 19.13
C ASN A 250 12.68 8.36 19.50
N ARG A 251 11.80 8.71 18.60
CA ARG A 251 10.36 8.46 18.62
C ARG A 251 9.66 8.67 19.99
N GLY A 252 8.43 9.11 20.00
CA GLY A 252 7.61 9.26 21.20
C GLY A 252 6.49 8.23 21.28
N CYS A 253 6.10 7.82 22.50
CA CYS A 253 4.88 7.04 22.71
C CYS A 253 4.15 7.46 23.98
N ALA A 254 2.83 7.21 24.00
CA ALA A 254 1.99 7.45 25.17
C ALA A 254 0.91 6.36 25.28
N ILE A 255 0.60 5.95 26.51
CA ILE A 255 -0.45 4.99 26.82
C ILE A 255 -1.33 5.57 27.91
N VAL A 256 -2.65 5.49 27.72
CA VAL A 256 -3.65 5.81 28.76
C VAL A 256 -4.42 4.56 29.10
N MET A 257 -4.38 4.18 30.35
CA MET A 257 -5.02 2.97 30.86
C MET A 257 -5.99 3.27 32.01
N ASN A 258 -7.13 2.63 31.99
CA ASN A 258 -8.04 2.62 33.12
C ASN A 258 -7.48 1.71 34.20
N VAL A 259 -7.01 2.29 35.30
CA VAL A 259 -6.33 1.56 36.38
C VAL A 259 -7.21 0.55 37.14
N LYS A 260 -8.55 0.68 37.02
CA LYS A 260 -9.50 -0.22 37.67
C LYS A 260 -9.77 -1.49 36.86
N THR A 261 -9.76 -1.35 35.53
CA THR A 261 -10.15 -2.43 34.61
C THR A 261 -8.98 -2.99 33.81
N GLY A 262 -7.86 -2.25 33.72
CA GLY A 262 -6.73 -2.57 32.84
C GLY A 262 -6.99 -2.24 31.36
N ALA A 263 -8.18 -1.69 31.03
CA ALA A 263 -8.48 -1.34 29.63
C ALA A 263 -7.60 -0.22 29.13
N ILE A 264 -6.98 -0.40 27.95
CA ILE A 264 -6.22 0.63 27.26
C ILE A 264 -7.22 1.56 26.56
N LEU A 265 -7.24 2.81 26.99
CA LEU A 265 -8.13 3.85 26.45
C LEU A 265 -7.49 4.64 25.31
N ALA A 266 -6.17 4.76 25.31
CA ALA A 266 -5.40 5.32 24.22
C ALA A 266 -4.00 4.70 24.17
N MET A 267 -3.46 4.56 22.96
CA MET A 267 -2.09 4.15 22.72
C MET A 267 -1.61 4.80 21.44
N ALA A 268 -0.62 5.68 21.53
CA ALA A 268 -0.07 6.43 20.43
C ALA A 268 1.44 6.25 20.31
N SER A 269 1.96 6.27 19.10
CA SER A 269 3.39 6.27 18.77
C SER A 269 3.63 7.29 17.66
N LYS A 270 4.70 8.07 17.76
CA LYS A 270 5.10 9.08 16.77
C LYS A 270 6.58 8.91 16.42
N PRO A 271 6.96 9.03 15.12
CA PRO A 271 6.08 9.30 13.98
C PRO A 271 5.10 8.17 13.71
N ASP A 272 3.99 8.50 13.05
CA ASP A 272 2.97 7.57 12.59
C ASP A 272 2.85 7.60 11.06
N PHE A 273 1.95 6.80 10.52
CA PHE A 273 1.71 6.65 9.07
C PHE A 273 0.21 6.69 8.76
N ASP A 274 -0.15 6.84 7.49
CA ASP A 274 -1.53 6.65 7.04
C ASP A 274 -1.74 5.17 6.64
N PRO A 275 -2.62 4.42 7.32
CA PRO A 275 -2.91 3.04 6.95
C PRO A 275 -3.52 2.86 5.55
N ASN A 276 -4.08 3.92 4.95
CA ASN A 276 -4.56 3.89 3.56
C ASN A 276 -3.41 3.94 2.55
N ASP A 277 -2.28 4.57 2.93
CA ASP A 277 -1.02 4.58 2.16
C ASP A 277 0.19 4.33 3.06
N PRO A 278 0.37 3.11 3.56
CA PRO A 278 1.39 2.79 4.55
C PRO A 278 2.81 2.84 3.99
N LEU A 279 2.97 2.92 2.68
CA LEU A 279 4.28 3.01 2.03
C LEU A 279 4.78 4.45 1.91
N ASP A 280 3.91 5.44 2.07
CA ASP A 280 4.28 6.85 2.10
C ASP A 280 4.92 7.23 3.44
N TYR A 281 6.15 7.68 3.38
CA TYR A 281 6.91 8.24 4.52
C TYR A 281 7.25 9.72 4.35
N SER A 282 6.78 10.35 3.28
CA SER A 282 7.13 11.73 2.92
C SER A 282 6.84 12.74 4.03
N ALA A 283 5.72 12.58 4.73
CA ALA A 283 5.33 13.45 5.83
C ALA A 283 6.28 13.42 7.05
N ASN A 284 7.12 12.38 7.17
CA ASN A 284 8.04 12.17 8.27
C ASN A 284 9.52 12.19 7.83
N LEU A 285 9.79 12.51 6.56
CA LEU A 285 11.09 12.30 5.92
C LEU A 285 12.25 12.99 6.67
N ASP A 286 12.09 14.25 7.07
CA ASP A 286 13.13 14.97 7.77
C ASP A 286 13.49 14.31 9.12
N TYR A 287 12.47 13.96 9.90
CA TYR A 287 12.65 13.27 11.16
C TYR A 287 13.28 11.88 10.99
N LEU A 288 12.87 11.11 9.98
CA LEU A 288 13.40 9.77 9.70
C LEU A 288 14.87 9.85 9.26
N ASN A 289 15.25 10.86 8.49
CA ASN A 289 16.64 11.10 8.11
C ASN A 289 17.51 11.44 9.33
N GLU A 290 17.01 12.29 10.24
CA GLU A 290 17.72 12.63 11.48
C GLU A 290 17.91 11.38 12.37
N LEU A 291 16.87 10.55 12.49
CA LEU A 291 16.92 9.31 13.26
C LEU A 291 17.95 8.32 12.70
N VAL A 292 18.00 8.13 11.37
CA VAL A 292 19.00 7.27 10.74
C VAL A 292 20.42 7.80 10.97
N ARG A 293 20.63 9.12 10.96
CA ARG A 293 21.93 9.73 11.26
C ARG A 293 22.32 9.57 12.73
N ALA A 294 21.36 9.63 13.66
CA ALA A 294 21.60 9.44 15.08
C ALA A 294 21.89 7.97 15.43
N GLU A 295 21.17 7.05 14.81
CA GLU A 295 21.21 5.60 15.11
C GLU A 295 21.90 4.81 13.99
N THR A 296 23.08 5.28 13.55
CA THR A 296 23.81 4.67 12.40
C THR A 296 24.20 3.22 12.60
N GLU A 297 24.36 2.76 13.86
CA GLU A 297 24.64 1.34 14.15
C GLU A 297 23.46 0.43 13.83
N LEU A 298 22.22 0.93 13.97
CA LEU A 298 21.00 0.18 13.72
C LEU A 298 20.49 0.31 12.28
N TYR A 299 20.58 1.52 11.71
CA TYR A 299 19.93 1.85 10.44
C TYR A 299 20.92 2.25 9.34
N GLY A 300 22.21 2.45 9.66
CA GLY A 300 23.18 2.96 8.71
C GLY A 300 23.42 1.99 7.54
N ILE A 301 23.28 2.50 6.34
CA ILE A 301 23.78 1.85 5.13
C ILE A 301 25.19 2.39 4.88
N TYR A 302 26.16 1.48 4.72
CA TYR A 302 27.56 1.85 4.59
C TYR A 302 28.03 1.66 3.16
N LYS A 303 28.88 2.58 2.68
CA LYS A 303 29.53 2.48 1.36
C LYS A 303 30.36 1.21 1.28
N LYS A 304 30.32 0.54 0.12
CA LYS A 304 31.05 -0.71 -0.14
C LYS A 304 32.00 -0.53 -1.31
N ASP A 305 33.10 -1.25 -1.28
CA ASP A 305 34.01 -1.39 -2.41
C ASP A 305 33.44 -2.35 -3.48
N GLU A 306 34.15 -2.50 -4.59
CA GLU A 306 33.81 -3.41 -5.71
C GLU A 306 33.67 -4.89 -5.29
N ASN A 307 34.25 -5.27 -4.14
CA ASN A 307 34.22 -6.62 -3.58
C ASN A 307 33.14 -6.78 -2.51
N GLY A 308 32.35 -5.73 -2.21
CA GLY A 308 31.27 -5.74 -1.24
C GLY A 308 31.71 -5.48 0.21
N ASN A 309 32.98 -5.12 0.47
CA ASN A 309 33.47 -4.79 1.80
C ASN A 309 33.13 -3.34 2.17
N GLU A 310 32.78 -3.09 3.43
CA GLU A 310 32.49 -1.74 3.92
C GLU A 310 33.74 -0.86 3.88
N LEU A 311 33.60 0.32 3.26
CA LEU A 311 34.63 1.34 3.22
C LEU A 311 34.80 1.99 4.61
N LYS A 312 36.05 2.31 4.95
CA LYS A 312 36.42 2.98 6.21
C LYS A 312 37.19 4.25 5.96
N ASP A 313 36.97 5.25 6.83
CA ASP A 313 37.74 6.49 6.83
C ASP A 313 39.18 6.29 7.36
N ALA A 314 39.94 7.37 7.39
CA ALA A 314 41.35 7.36 7.88
C ALA A 314 41.45 6.97 9.38
N ASN A 315 40.38 7.06 10.14
CA ASN A 315 40.32 6.72 11.56
C ASN A 315 39.77 5.29 11.79
N GLY A 316 39.44 4.57 10.71
CA GLY A 316 38.91 3.20 10.77
C GLY A 316 37.38 3.13 10.96
N ASN A 317 36.65 4.24 10.95
CA ASN A 317 35.18 4.25 11.06
C ASN A 317 34.56 3.93 9.72
N ARG A 318 33.41 3.24 9.74
CA ARG A 318 32.64 2.92 8.53
C ARG A 318 32.07 4.22 7.92
N ILE A 319 32.14 4.34 6.60
CA ILE A 319 31.64 5.51 5.86
C ILE A 319 30.16 5.30 5.56
N LEU A 320 29.29 6.19 6.10
CA LEU A 320 27.86 6.15 5.82
C LEU A 320 27.60 6.46 4.34
N ASP A 321 26.68 5.71 3.74
CA ASP A 321 26.15 5.98 2.41
C ASP A 321 24.90 6.88 2.53
N GLU A 322 25.10 8.18 2.44
CA GLU A 322 24.01 9.16 2.55
C GLU A 322 23.02 9.09 1.39
N GLU A 323 23.40 8.50 0.26
CA GLU A 323 22.56 8.30 -0.93
C GLU A 323 21.93 6.90 -0.94
N GLY A 324 22.14 6.09 0.11
CA GLY A 324 21.57 4.77 0.24
C GLY A 324 20.04 4.78 0.31
N ASP A 325 19.40 3.72 -0.17
CA ASP A 325 17.94 3.57 -0.07
C ASP A 325 17.52 3.17 1.35
N TYR A 326 17.12 4.16 2.14
CA TYR A 326 16.61 3.99 3.51
C TYR A 326 15.10 3.75 3.58
N SER A 327 14.40 3.69 2.45
CA SER A 327 12.94 3.60 2.40
C SER A 327 12.37 2.42 3.21
N GLY A 328 13.06 1.29 3.22
CA GLY A 328 12.69 0.13 4.01
C GLY A 328 12.74 0.39 5.52
N TYR A 329 13.82 1.04 5.99
CA TYR A 329 13.97 1.42 7.41
C TYR A 329 12.96 2.48 7.81
N PHE A 330 12.70 3.49 6.96
CA PHE A 330 11.72 4.54 7.22
C PHE A 330 10.33 3.98 7.45
N ARG A 331 9.91 3.06 6.58
CA ARG A 331 8.62 2.37 6.70
C ARG A 331 8.56 1.53 7.98
N ASP A 332 9.58 0.70 8.23
CA ASP A 332 9.63 -0.15 9.42
C ASP A 332 9.58 0.66 10.73
N ILE A 333 10.29 1.79 10.79
CA ILE A 333 10.29 2.68 11.95
C ILE A 333 8.89 3.28 12.20
N GLN A 334 8.21 3.78 11.15
CA GLN A 334 6.90 4.41 11.35
C GLN A 334 5.77 3.41 11.60
N TRP A 335 5.89 2.16 11.12
CA TRP A 335 4.88 1.13 11.38
C TRP A 335 4.95 0.57 12.79
N LYS A 336 6.15 0.51 13.38
CA LYS A 336 6.35 -0.05 14.72
C LYS A 336 5.62 0.74 15.79
N ASN A 337 4.84 0.05 16.60
CA ASN A 337 4.28 0.63 17.81
C ASN A 337 5.33 0.62 18.93
N LYS A 338 6.01 1.76 19.12
CA LYS A 338 7.08 1.93 20.11
C LYS A 338 6.67 1.48 21.51
N ALA A 339 5.42 1.70 21.88
CA ALA A 339 4.92 1.40 23.22
C ALA A 339 5.00 -0.10 23.60
N ILE A 340 5.06 -1.00 22.60
CA ILE A 340 5.07 -2.46 22.81
C ILE A 340 6.26 -3.17 22.15
N THR A 341 7.04 -2.49 21.31
CA THR A 341 8.15 -3.11 20.57
C THR A 341 9.52 -2.72 21.06
N GLU A 342 9.64 -1.65 21.83
CA GLU A 342 10.91 -1.12 22.26
C GLU A 342 11.10 -1.15 23.77
N LEU A 343 12.34 -1.33 24.18
CA LEU A 343 12.75 -1.32 25.57
C LEU A 343 13.42 0.01 25.90
N TYR A 344 13.31 0.42 27.16
CA TYR A 344 13.99 1.62 27.68
C TYR A 344 14.42 1.39 29.12
N TYR A 345 15.37 2.19 29.58
CA TYR A 345 15.79 2.20 30.98
C TYR A 345 14.82 3.06 31.81
N PRO A 346 13.96 2.46 32.65
CA PRO A 346 12.89 3.20 33.32
C PRO A 346 13.37 4.16 34.40
N GLY A 347 14.59 3.97 34.92
CA GLY A 347 15.14 4.80 35.96
C GLY A 347 14.21 4.89 37.19
N SER A 348 13.93 6.11 37.65
CA SER A 348 13.08 6.35 38.83
C SER A 348 11.62 5.95 38.65
N VAL A 349 11.13 5.74 37.44
CA VAL A 349 9.75 5.24 37.16
C VAL A 349 9.61 3.80 37.76
N PHE A 350 10.67 3.02 37.74
CA PHE A 350 10.66 1.68 38.30
C PHE A 350 10.37 1.65 39.82
N LYS A 351 10.56 2.75 40.53
CA LYS A 351 10.25 2.86 42.00
C LYS A 351 8.77 2.61 42.30
N VAL A 352 7.87 2.90 41.36
CA VAL A 352 6.44 2.60 41.49
C VAL A 352 6.25 1.07 41.63
N ILE A 353 6.92 0.29 40.78
CA ILE A 353 6.87 -1.18 40.82
C ILE A 353 7.48 -1.69 42.11
N THR A 354 8.65 -1.15 42.51
CA THR A 354 9.32 -1.53 43.77
C THR A 354 8.43 -1.25 44.98
N SER A 355 7.74 -0.10 45.00
CA SER A 355 6.82 0.23 46.11
C SER A 355 5.60 -0.66 46.11
N ALA A 356 5.02 -0.96 44.94
CA ALA A 356 3.91 -1.90 44.83
C ALA A 356 4.26 -3.30 45.33
N MET A 357 5.44 -3.80 44.95
CA MET A 357 5.97 -5.09 45.43
C MET A 357 6.14 -5.10 46.95
N GLY A 358 6.66 -4.00 47.53
CA GLY A 358 6.82 -3.86 48.97
C GLY A 358 5.49 -3.93 49.73
N VAL A 359 4.45 -3.31 49.21
CA VAL A 359 3.10 -3.33 49.78
C VAL A 359 2.42 -4.69 49.58
N ASP A 360 2.52 -5.26 48.39
CA ASP A 360 1.88 -6.55 48.05
C ASP A 360 2.47 -7.71 48.87
N SER A 361 3.81 -7.69 49.10
CA SER A 361 4.50 -8.68 49.89
C SER A 361 4.32 -8.49 51.44
N GLY A 362 3.63 -7.42 51.84
CA GLY A 362 3.44 -7.11 53.27
C GLY A 362 4.69 -6.55 53.99
N LEU A 363 5.78 -6.29 53.25
CA LEU A 363 7.02 -5.71 53.80
C LEU A 363 6.91 -4.21 54.07
N ALA A 364 5.96 -3.54 53.41
CA ALA A 364 5.70 -2.13 53.60
C ALA A 364 4.19 -1.84 53.58
N ASN A 365 3.78 -0.72 54.18
CA ASN A 365 2.43 -0.18 54.12
C ASN A 365 2.49 1.35 54.07
N ILE A 366 1.34 2.02 53.97
CA ILE A 366 1.25 3.49 53.81
C ILE A 366 1.87 4.27 54.96
N ASN A 367 2.09 3.64 56.13
CA ASN A 367 2.70 4.26 57.32
C ASN A 367 4.17 3.86 57.50
N THR A 368 4.72 3.04 56.61
CA THR A 368 6.10 2.61 56.68
C THR A 368 7.04 3.78 56.40
N THR A 369 7.95 4.04 57.30
CA THR A 369 8.95 5.11 57.13
C THR A 369 10.33 4.54 56.87
N PHE A 370 11.10 5.22 56.02
CA PHE A 370 12.46 4.88 55.66
C PHE A 370 13.40 6.02 56.00
N THR A 371 14.56 5.73 56.52
CA THR A 371 15.61 6.69 56.73
C THR A 371 16.65 6.57 55.63
N CYS A 372 16.90 7.66 54.89
CA CYS A 372 17.92 7.71 53.85
C CYS A 372 19.26 8.17 54.47
N ALA A 373 20.27 7.33 54.44
CA ALA A 373 21.62 7.63 54.91
C ALA A 373 22.52 8.32 53.84
N GLY A 374 21.93 8.67 52.66
CA GLY A 374 22.68 9.29 51.55
C GLY A 374 23.38 8.30 50.63
N ALA A 375 23.74 7.12 51.13
CA ALA A 375 24.35 6.04 50.35
C ALA A 375 23.93 4.68 50.84
N TYR A 376 23.90 3.68 49.95
CA TYR A 376 23.61 2.30 50.28
C TYR A 376 24.52 1.35 49.52
N GLY A 377 25.21 0.48 50.25
CA GLY A 377 26.12 -0.53 49.67
C GLY A 377 25.37 -1.80 49.25
N VAL A 378 25.55 -2.26 48.06
CA VAL A 378 25.04 -3.52 47.53
C VAL A 378 26.20 -4.28 46.93
N ALA A 379 26.55 -5.43 47.51
CA ALA A 379 27.72 -6.22 47.14
C ALA A 379 29.01 -5.38 47.17
N LYS A 380 29.65 -5.13 46.01
CA LYS A 380 30.88 -4.34 45.92
C LYS A 380 30.64 -2.89 45.50
N GLU A 381 29.40 -2.52 45.23
CA GLU A 381 29.03 -1.20 44.68
C GLU A 381 28.32 -0.35 45.72
N THR A 382 28.55 0.97 45.69
CA THR A 382 27.88 1.96 46.54
C THR A 382 27.01 2.86 45.71
N TYR A 383 25.72 2.83 45.99
CA TYR A 383 24.73 3.67 45.32
C TYR A 383 24.41 4.88 46.16
N HIS A 384 24.52 6.07 45.56
CA HIS A 384 24.26 7.33 46.23
C HIS A 384 22.85 7.84 45.98
N CYS A 385 22.21 8.41 46.97
CA CYS A 385 20.92 9.07 46.82
C CYS A 385 21.05 10.38 46.06
N ALA A 386 20.30 10.53 45.00
CA ALA A 386 20.33 11.76 44.14
C ALA A 386 19.88 13.04 44.89
N GLY A 387 19.12 12.92 45.96
CA GLY A 387 18.64 14.04 46.78
C GLY A 387 19.61 14.50 47.90
N HIS A 388 20.64 13.73 48.22
CA HIS A 388 21.67 14.15 49.17
C HIS A 388 22.83 14.78 48.43
N LYS A 389 22.99 16.10 48.58
CA LYS A 389 24.26 16.74 48.28
C LYS A 389 25.27 16.31 49.35
N ALA A 390 26.39 15.78 48.90
CA ALA A 390 27.52 15.46 49.76
C ALA A 390 28.00 16.71 50.53
#